data_57937e744ef3ef5deb133eaddff875c5
#
_entry.id   57937e744ef3ef5deb133eaddff875c5
#
_cell.length_a   1.000
_cell.length_b   1.000
_cell.length_c   1.000
_cell.angle_alpha   90.00
_cell.angle_beta   90.00
_cell.angle_gamma   90.00
#
_symmetry.space_group_name_H-M   'P 1'
#
loop_
_entity.id
_entity.type
_entity.pdbx_description
1 polymer ?
#
loop_
_entity_poly.entity_id
_entity_poly.type
_entity_poly.pdbx_seq_one_letter_code
_entity_poly.pdbx_strand_id
1 'polypeptide(L)'
;MSQLASRSASGRQVAGVRPGLVYFFGALGAVIWGYDNGVIAGALLFITKEFDLTPAAQGLVSSSLSVGSAVGAAISGVLANPLGRKRLIFLAGLVFGAGVAVCSLAVSVPMLMAGRGVIGLGIGIVSVSVPIYLAELAPARIRGRIGALTQLMIASGILLSYLVGYALSPLHAWRWMIAVALVPALVLVVGIWVLPESPRWLLTRGRLEEARAGLARQVDAAEVDQALAEMRATLARAKPSWRRMFRPGVRRVVLVAVGMSILAQLLGINTVTYYAPTILKKIGFTDEASLLNTIGFGVVSIIFTVIATRVIDRWGRRPLLTVGALVMGAAMTVMAVLSWTTGLVVGVSGVLAILSLVVFKATYSLTWGTSTRIVVSEILPLSVRGVALGFAEIFNFASTFTLTLVFPILLAAGSGTAFITFGAMGVVACVFVLALVPETKGRTLEQIEAAYVAAGGNQR
;
A
#
# COMPACT_ATOMS: atom_id res chain seq x y z
N MET A 1 51.77 5.53 40.22
CA MET A 1 50.83 6.56 39.70
C MET A 1 50.46 6.32 38.24
N SER A 2 49.85 5.17 37.92
CA SER A 2 49.42 4.82 36.52
C SER A 2 48.10 4.07 36.45
N GLN A 3 47.24 4.11 37.48
CA GLN A 3 45.96 3.38 37.51
C GLN A 3 44.72 4.29 37.73
N LEU A 4 44.84 5.59 37.59
CA LEU A 4 43.72 6.53 37.79
C LEU A 4 43.23 7.25 36.51
N ALA A 5 43.74 6.86 35.33
CA ALA A 5 43.35 7.49 34.06
C ALA A 5 42.38 6.70 33.19
N SER A 6 41.82 5.54 33.64
CA SER A 6 40.95 4.68 32.81
C SER A 6 39.46 4.66 33.23
N ARG A 7 38.99 5.58 34.05
CA ARG A 7 37.60 5.61 34.56
C ARG A 7 36.81 6.87 34.21
N SER A 8 36.93 7.42 33.03
CA SER A 8 36.07 8.55 32.63
C SER A 8 35.61 8.54 31.17
N ALA A 9 35.25 7.36 30.67
CA ALA A 9 34.52 7.26 29.38
C ALA A 9 33.36 6.28 29.48
N SER A 10 32.60 6.32 30.60
CA SER A 10 31.27 5.74 30.62
C SER A 10 30.35 6.69 29.84
N GLY A 11 30.40 6.59 28.50
CA GLY A 11 29.44 7.23 27.63
C GLY A 11 28.04 6.91 28.13
N ARG A 12 27.26 7.93 28.48
CA ARG A 12 25.82 7.83 28.71
C ARG A 12 25.24 7.04 27.55
N GLN A 13 24.91 5.77 27.80
CA GLN A 13 23.97 5.04 26.97
C GLN A 13 22.66 5.83 27.02
N VAL A 14 22.44 6.67 26.03
CA VAL A 14 21.12 7.23 25.77
C VAL A 14 20.22 6.02 25.54
N ALA A 15 19.24 5.83 26.42
CA ALA A 15 18.31 4.72 26.39
C ALA A 15 17.76 4.57 24.96
N GLY A 16 18.29 3.59 24.21
CA GLY A 16 17.98 3.42 22.80
C GLY A 16 16.57 2.89 22.67
N VAL A 17 15.76 3.55 21.85
CA VAL A 17 14.45 3.02 21.45
C VAL A 17 14.68 1.63 20.87
N ARG A 18 13.97 0.62 21.39
CA ARG A 18 14.08 -0.77 20.93
C ARG A 18 13.85 -0.84 19.41
N PRO A 19 14.66 -1.56 18.62
CA PRO A 19 14.53 -1.61 17.15
C PRO A 19 13.10 -1.94 16.69
N GLY A 20 12.40 -2.83 17.42
CA GLY A 20 10.99 -3.16 17.13
C GLY A 20 10.05 -1.96 17.18
N LEU A 21 10.24 -1.02 18.12
CA LEU A 21 9.46 0.21 18.19
C LEU A 21 9.75 1.14 17.02
N VAL A 22 11.00 1.19 16.56
CA VAL A 22 11.39 1.99 15.39
C VAL A 22 10.64 1.51 14.14
N TYR A 23 10.59 0.19 13.91
CA TYR A 23 9.88 -0.38 12.78
C TYR A 23 8.36 -0.23 12.92
N PHE A 24 7.83 -0.41 14.13
CA PHE A 24 6.39 -0.23 14.40
C PHE A 24 5.95 1.20 14.12
N PHE A 25 6.60 2.21 14.73
CA PHE A 25 6.25 3.62 14.50
C PHE A 25 6.52 4.05 13.05
N GLY A 26 7.61 3.54 12.44
CA GLY A 26 7.88 3.79 11.03
C GLY A 26 6.79 3.24 10.10
N ALA A 27 6.16 2.12 10.47
CA ALA A 27 5.09 1.50 9.70
C ALA A 27 3.70 2.08 9.97
N LEU A 28 3.50 2.94 10.99
CA LEU A 28 2.20 3.56 11.31
C LEU A 28 1.61 4.37 10.15
N GLY A 29 2.44 4.93 9.28
CA GLY A 29 1.97 5.55 8.05
C GLY A 29 1.12 4.60 7.18
N ALA A 30 1.42 3.31 7.22
CA ALA A 30 0.62 2.30 6.53
C ALA A 30 -0.74 2.06 7.19
N VAL A 31 -0.86 2.27 8.51
CA VAL A 31 -2.16 2.17 9.22
C VAL A 31 -3.11 3.28 8.78
N ILE A 32 -2.62 4.54 8.66
CA ILE A 32 -3.48 5.65 8.19
C ILE A 32 -3.97 5.42 6.77
N TRP A 33 -3.11 4.87 5.90
CA TRP A 33 -3.51 4.47 4.56
C TRP A 33 -4.57 3.36 4.57
N GLY A 34 -4.37 2.31 5.38
CA GLY A 34 -5.34 1.23 5.54
C GLY A 34 -6.66 1.71 6.12
N TYR A 35 -6.62 2.56 7.14
CA TYR A 35 -7.82 3.12 7.77
C TYR A 35 -8.66 3.92 6.76
N ASP A 36 -8.04 4.80 5.98
CA ASP A 36 -8.77 5.58 4.97
C ASP A 36 -9.39 4.67 3.89
N ASN A 37 -8.65 3.66 3.43
CA ASN A 37 -9.17 2.68 2.47
C ASN A 37 -10.43 1.94 2.97
N GLY A 38 -10.52 1.68 4.28
CA GLY A 38 -11.67 0.98 4.83
C GLY A 38 -12.80 1.91 5.27
N VAL A 39 -12.50 3.10 5.80
CA VAL A 39 -13.53 3.98 6.39
C VAL A 39 -14.54 4.47 5.37
N ILE A 40 -14.10 4.71 4.13
CA ILE A 40 -15.00 5.16 3.06
C ILE A 40 -16.08 4.12 2.76
N ALA A 41 -15.79 2.83 2.92
CA ALA A 41 -16.75 1.76 2.69
C ALA A 41 -18.00 1.89 3.59
N GLY A 42 -17.79 2.10 4.90
CA GLY A 42 -18.88 2.33 5.83
C GLY A 42 -19.51 3.71 5.72
N ALA A 43 -18.68 4.74 5.64
CA ALA A 43 -19.15 6.13 5.57
C ALA A 43 -20.00 6.41 4.32
N LEU A 44 -19.65 5.81 3.18
CA LEU A 44 -20.34 6.04 1.90
C LEU A 44 -21.82 5.65 1.94
N LEU A 45 -22.21 4.65 2.74
CA LEU A 45 -23.61 4.25 2.93
C LEU A 45 -24.44 5.42 3.48
N PHE A 46 -23.89 6.19 4.40
CA PHE A 46 -24.56 7.31 5.06
C PHE A 46 -24.40 8.61 4.30
N ILE A 47 -23.21 8.87 3.74
CA ILE A 47 -22.91 10.01 2.87
C ILE A 47 -23.84 10.03 1.66
N THR A 48 -24.05 8.85 1.04
CA THR A 48 -24.95 8.71 -0.11
C THR A 48 -26.40 9.12 0.24
N LYS A 49 -26.86 8.76 1.43
CA LYS A 49 -28.21 9.12 1.88
C LYS A 49 -28.33 10.60 2.23
N GLU A 50 -27.31 11.18 2.88
CA GLU A 50 -27.33 12.57 3.34
C GLU A 50 -27.25 13.58 2.19
N PHE A 51 -26.42 13.29 1.16
CA PHE A 51 -26.21 14.18 0.02
C PHE A 51 -26.93 13.72 -1.25
N ASP A 52 -27.76 12.68 -1.18
CA ASP A 52 -28.49 12.09 -2.31
C ASP A 52 -27.59 11.81 -3.52
N LEU A 53 -26.47 11.10 -3.27
CA LEU A 53 -25.45 10.91 -4.29
C LEU A 53 -25.89 9.94 -5.38
N THR A 54 -25.80 10.40 -6.62
CA THR A 54 -25.88 9.53 -7.80
C THR A 54 -24.70 8.55 -7.85
N PRO A 55 -24.78 7.42 -8.59
CA PRO A 55 -23.65 6.50 -8.75
C PRO A 55 -22.36 7.18 -9.24
N ALA A 56 -22.49 8.14 -10.16
CA ALA A 56 -21.35 8.92 -10.64
C ALA A 56 -20.73 9.80 -9.54
N ALA A 57 -21.58 10.46 -8.72
CA ALA A 57 -21.11 11.27 -7.59
C ALA A 57 -20.43 10.40 -6.50
N GLN A 58 -20.94 9.19 -6.22
CA GLN A 58 -20.28 8.22 -5.32
C GLN A 58 -18.89 7.86 -5.85
N GLY A 59 -18.79 7.62 -7.15
CA GLY A 59 -17.52 7.35 -7.83
C GLY A 59 -16.54 8.52 -7.69
N LEU A 60 -16.99 9.77 -7.91
CA LEU A 60 -16.18 10.98 -7.77
C LEU A 60 -15.69 11.19 -6.33
N VAL A 61 -16.58 11.08 -5.34
CA VAL A 61 -16.20 11.17 -3.91
C VAL A 61 -15.16 10.11 -3.55
N SER A 62 -15.36 8.87 -3.97
CA SER A 62 -14.43 7.79 -3.63
C SER A 62 -13.10 7.92 -4.36
N SER A 63 -13.08 8.33 -5.63
CA SER A 63 -11.88 8.43 -6.46
C SER A 63 -11.05 9.69 -6.21
N SER A 64 -11.62 10.77 -5.66
CA SER A 64 -10.93 12.03 -5.40
C SER A 64 -9.66 11.86 -4.53
N LEU A 65 -9.64 10.88 -3.62
CA LEU A 65 -8.47 10.47 -2.87
C LEU A 65 -7.29 10.12 -3.79
N SER A 66 -7.56 9.35 -4.85
CA SER A 66 -6.49 8.82 -5.73
C SER A 66 -5.80 9.92 -6.51
N VAL A 67 -6.49 11.01 -6.83
CA VAL A 67 -5.89 12.20 -7.47
C VAL A 67 -4.86 12.82 -6.52
N GLY A 68 -5.25 13.08 -5.28
CA GLY A 68 -4.33 13.58 -4.26
C GLY A 68 -3.15 12.63 -4.03
N SER A 69 -3.42 11.32 -4.01
CA SER A 69 -2.39 10.30 -3.80
C SER A 69 -1.36 10.26 -4.94
N ALA A 70 -1.79 10.38 -6.18
CA ALA A 70 -0.87 10.47 -7.32
C ALA A 70 0.04 11.70 -7.23
N VAL A 71 -0.54 12.86 -6.89
CA VAL A 71 0.23 14.11 -6.67
C VAL A 71 1.18 13.96 -5.48
N GLY A 72 0.71 13.38 -4.37
CA GLY A 72 1.53 13.12 -3.18
C GLY A 72 2.71 12.20 -3.45
N ALA A 73 2.50 11.13 -4.22
CA ALA A 73 3.56 10.21 -4.62
C ALA A 73 4.62 10.90 -5.49
N ALA A 74 4.19 11.76 -6.44
CA ALA A 74 5.10 12.55 -7.26
C ALA A 74 5.92 13.53 -6.41
N ILE A 75 5.27 14.27 -5.51
CA ILE A 75 5.91 15.22 -4.57
C ILE A 75 6.91 14.48 -3.67
N SER A 76 6.54 13.28 -3.17
CA SER A 76 7.42 12.48 -2.33
C SER A 76 8.76 12.19 -3.02
N GLY A 77 8.73 11.82 -4.31
CA GLY A 77 9.93 11.56 -5.09
C GLY A 77 10.89 12.76 -5.18
N VAL A 78 10.34 13.97 -5.25
CA VAL A 78 11.11 15.22 -5.35
C VAL A 78 11.58 15.67 -3.97
N LEU A 79 10.71 15.68 -2.97
CA LEU A 79 10.98 16.25 -1.64
C LEU A 79 11.73 15.30 -0.70
N ALA A 80 11.79 14.00 -0.96
CA ALA A 80 12.50 13.04 -0.11
C ALA A 80 13.98 13.35 0.06
N ASN A 81 14.63 13.90 -0.98
CA ASN A 81 16.04 14.27 -0.92
C ASN A 81 16.29 15.59 -0.14
N PRO A 82 15.62 16.72 -0.43
CA PRO A 82 15.87 17.96 0.29
C PRO A 82 15.44 17.93 1.76
N LEU A 83 14.29 17.33 2.09
CA LEU A 83 13.72 17.37 3.45
C LEU A 83 14.18 16.23 4.37
N GLY A 84 14.53 15.06 3.79
CA GLY A 84 14.73 13.83 4.54
C GLY A 84 13.43 13.04 4.71
N ARG A 85 13.59 11.76 5.08
CA ARG A 85 12.45 10.83 5.14
C ARG A 85 11.58 11.13 6.36
N LYS A 86 12.18 11.36 7.51
CA LYS A 86 11.49 11.65 8.78
C LYS A 86 10.59 12.89 8.67
N ARG A 87 11.15 14.02 8.18
CA ARG A 87 10.39 15.27 8.05
C ARG A 87 9.25 15.13 7.03
N LEU A 88 9.51 14.42 5.96
CA LEU A 88 8.50 14.21 4.91
C LEU A 88 7.32 13.38 5.42
N ILE A 89 7.57 12.31 6.20
CA ILE A 89 6.52 11.50 6.83
C ILE A 89 5.75 12.32 7.87
N PHE A 90 6.44 13.17 8.64
CA PHE A 90 5.79 14.07 9.58
C PHE A 90 4.81 15.03 8.88
N LEU A 91 5.27 15.70 7.82
CA LEU A 91 4.42 16.60 7.03
C LEU A 91 3.24 15.86 6.39
N ALA A 92 3.46 14.64 5.91
CA ALA A 92 2.39 13.81 5.37
C ALA A 92 1.32 13.50 6.42
N GLY A 93 1.72 13.22 7.66
CA GLY A 93 0.77 13.03 8.78
C GLY A 93 -0.05 14.27 9.09
N LEU A 94 0.57 15.45 9.06
CA LEU A 94 -0.15 16.74 9.26
C LEU A 94 -1.12 17.02 8.10
N VAL A 95 -0.70 16.84 6.85
CA VAL A 95 -1.54 17.02 5.65
C VAL A 95 -2.72 16.05 5.69
N PHE A 96 -2.47 14.78 6.02
CA PHE A 96 -3.52 13.78 6.19
C PHE A 96 -4.52 14.21 7.27
N GLY A 97 -4.05 14.62 8.46
CA GLY A 97 -4.90 15.08 9.55
C GLY A 97 -5.75 16.31 9.18
N ALA A 98 -5.16 17.27 8.46
CA ALA A 98 -5.90 18.42 7.95
C ALA A 98 -7.00 17.99 6.97
N GLY A 99 -6.72 17.06 6.06
CA GLY A 99 -7.70 16.50 5.13
C GLY A 99 -8.84 15.76 5.87
N VAL A 100 -8.51 14.98 6.91
CA VAL A 100 -9.51 14.33 7.76
C VAL A 100 -10.41 15.35 8.45
N ALA A 101 -9.85 16.42 8.99
CA ALA A 101 -10.63 17.49 9.62
C ALA A 101 -11.60 18.15 8.61
N VAL A 102 -11.13 18.46 7.40
CA VAL A 102 -11.97 19.03 6.32
C VAL A 102 -13.09 18.04 5.94
N CYS A 103 -12.81 16.74 5.80
CA CYS A 103 -13.82 15.74 5.49
C CYS A 103 -14.85 15.59 6.62
N SER A 104 -14.41 15.56 7.88
CA SER A 104 -15.29 15.39 9.03
C SER A 104 -16.23 16.58 9.25
N LEU A 105 -15.82 17.78 8.80
CA LEU A 105 -16.61 19.00 8.87
C LEU A 105 -17.36 19.31 7.55
N ALA A 106 -17.34 18.39 6.57
CA ALA A 106 -17.89 18.65 5.26
C ALA A 106 -19.42 18.84 5.32
N VAL A 107 -19.88 19.96 4.76
CA VAL A 107 -21.28 20.34 4.60
C VAL A 107 -21.74 20.26 3.15
N SER A 108 -20.84 19.90 2.23
CA SER A 108 -21.13 19.78 0.80
C SER A 108 -20.22 18.72 0.15
N VAL A 109 -20.70 18.17 -0.96
CA VAL A 109 -19.94 17.18 -1.76
C VAL A 109 -18.60 17.74 -2.25
N PRO A 110 -18.50 18.96 -2.80
CA PRO A 110 -17.21 19.53 -3.18
C PRO A 110 -16.21 19.65 -2.01
N MET A 111 -16.69 20.04 -0.82
CA MET A 111 -15.83 20.11 0.38
C MET A 111 -15.32 18.73 0.78
N LEU A 112 -16.18 17.72 0.75
CA LEU A 112 -15.80 16.33 1.01
C LEU A 112 -14.75 15.83 0.02
N MET A 113 -14.95 16.10 -1.29
CA MET A 113 -13.99 15.73 -2.34
C MET A 113 -12.64 16.45 -2.16
N ALA A 114 -12.67 17.74 -1.83
CA ALA A 114 -11.44 18.49 -1.54
C ALA A 114 -10.68 17.91 -0.34
N GLY A 115 -11.39 17.62 0.76
CA GLY A 115 -10.81 16.97 1.95
C GLY A 115 -10.21 15.62 1.62
N ARG A 116 -10.89 14.78 0.83
CA ARG A 116 -10.35 13.49 0.36
C ARG A 116 -9.12 13.66 -0.53
N GLY A 117 -9.09 14.68 -1.38
CA GLY A 117 -7.89 15.03 -2.16
C GLY A 117 -6.70 15.37 -1.25
N VAL A 118 -6.93 16.14 -0.18
CA VAL A 118 -5.89 16.48 0.82
C VAL A 118 -5.46 15.23 1.61
N ILE A 119 -6.39 14.37 2.04
CA ILE A 119 -6.07 13.06 2.63
C ILE A 119 -5.18 12.26 1.68
N GLY A 120 -5.57 12.18 0.41
CA GLY A 120 -4.83 11.49 -0.64
C GLY A 120 -3.40 12.02 -0.77
N LEU A 121 -3.20 13.34 -0.75
CA LEU A 121 -1.87 13.94 -0.80
C LEU A 121 -0.96 13.38 0.32
N GLY A 122 -1.46 13.31 1.55
CA GLY A 122 -0.75 12.70 2.68
C GLY A 122 -0.44 11.22 2.44
N ILE A 123 -1.44 10.44 2.00
CA ILE A 123 -1.30 9.01 1.70
C ILE A 123 -0.28 8.79 0.58
N GLY A 124 -0.30 9.57 -0.50
CA GLY A 124 0.65 9.46 -1.60
C GLY A 124 2.09 9.69 -1.14
N ILE A 125 2.34 10.66 -0.27
CA ILE A 125 3.65 10.88 0.32
C ILE A 125 4.08 9.66 1.17
N VAL A 126 3.19 9.16 2.02
CA VAL A 126 3.44 8.02 2.90
C VAL A 126 3.71 6.75 2.10
N SER A 127 2.95 6.49 1.03
CA SER A 127 3.05 5.27 0.21
C SER A 127 4.44 5.06 -0.40
N VAL A 128 5.14 6.16 -0.69
CA VAL A 128 6.51 6.16 -1.22
C VAL A 128 7.55 6.28 -0.11
N SER A 129 7.35 7.22 0.83
CA SER A 129 8.38 7.55 1.85
C SER A 129 8.54 6.47 2.91
N VAL A 130 7.45 5.85 3.38
CA VAL A 130 7.50 4.87 4.48
C VAL A 130 8.25 3.59 4.08
N PRO A 131 7.96 2.94 2.95
CA PRO A 131 8.73 1.76 2.53
C PRO A 131 10.21 2.05 2.33
N ILE A 132 10.55 3.22 1.76
CA ILE A 132 11.95 3.64 1.57
C ILE A 132 12.61 3.85 2.92
N TYR A 133 11.98 4.60 3.82
CA TYR A 133 12.48 4.87 5.16
C TYR A 133 12.75 3.58 5.93
N LEU A 134 11.79 2.66 5.95
CA LEU A 134 11.92 1.39 6.63
C LEU A 134 13.02 0.50 6.00
N ALA A 135 13.14 0.49 4.69
CA ALA A 135 14.19 -0.26 3.98
C ALA A 135 15.59 0.32 4.22
N GLU A 136 15.71 1.64 4.43
CA GLU A 136 16.96 2.32 4.75
C GLU A 136 17.38 2.12 6.23
N LEU A 137 16.41 1.89 7.12
CA LEU A 137 16.66 1.59 8.53
C LEU A 137 16.92 0.09 8.76
N ALA A 138 16.28 -0.79 8.01
CA ALA A 138 16.34 -2.23 8.26
C ALA A 138 17.65 -2.86 7.78
N PRO A 139 18.35 -3.66 8.64
CA PRO A 139 19.41 -4.54 8.20
C PRO A 139 18.93 -5.47 7.07
N ALA A 140 19.85 -5.84 6.16
CA ALA A 140 19.51 -6.67 4.99
C ALA A 140 18.77 -7.96 5.36
N ARG A 141 19.17 -8.58 6.50
CA ARG A 141 18.60 -9.84 7.04
C ARG A 141 17.08 -9.79 7.31
N ILE A 142 16.53 -8.63 7.70
CA ILE A 142 15.12 -8.48 8.10
C ILE A 142 14.30 -7.61 7.14
N ARG A 143 14.89 -7.08 6.08
CA ARG A 143 14.24 -6.14 5.14
C ARG A 143 12.96 -6.70 4.54
N GLY A 144 12.93 -7.99 4.19
CA GLY A 144 11.72 -8.66 3.69
C GLY A 144 10.59 -8.70 4.73
N ARG A 145 10.93 -8.97 6.01
CA ARG A 145 9.95 -8.95 7.11
C ARG A 145 9.36 -7.56 7.34
N ILE A 146 10.16 -6.51 7.16
CA ILE A 146 9.70 -5.12 7.29
C ILE A 146 8.72 -4.75 6.16
N GLY A 147 8.97 -5.23 4.92
CA GLY A 147 8.00 -5.08 3.82
C GLY A 147 6.65 -5.74 4.13
N ALA A 148 6.69 -6.95 4.69
CA ALA A 148 5.48 -7.66 5.13
C ALA A 148 4.77 -6.94 6.30
N LEU A 149 5.51 -6.32 7.22
CA LEU A 149 4.95 -5.50 8.29
C LEU A 149 4.13 -4.32 7.74
N THR A 150 4.61 -3.66 6.70
CA THR A 150 3.87 -2.56 6.05
C THR A 150 2.52 -3.04 5.53
N GLN A 151 2.47 -4.20 4.86
CA GLN A 151 1.20 -4.76 4.37
C GLN A 151 0.26 -5.17 5.50
N LEU A 152 0.81 -5.73 6.58
CA LEU A 152 0.05 -6.08 7.78
C LEU A 152 -0.56 -4.83 8.44
N MET A 153 0.19 -3.73 8.51
CA MET A 153 -0.29 -2.45 9.04
C MET A 153 -1.42 -1.86 8.18
N ILE A 154 -1.35 -1.98 6.84
CA ILE A 154 -2.46 -1.60 5.95
C ILE A 154 -3.70 -2.44 6.27
N ALA A 155 -3.56 -3.77 6.35
CA ALA A 155 -4.68 -4.67 6.66
C ALA A 155 -5.29 -4.39 8.06
N SER A 156 -4.43 -4.07 9.05
CA SER A 156 -4.88 -3.69 10.40
C SER A 156 -5.64 -2.37 10.41
N GLY A 157 -5.19 -1.39 9.62
CA GLY A 157 -5.89 -0.11 9.43
C GLY A 157 -7.28 -0.31 8.81
N ILE A 158 -7.38 -1.16 7.79
CA ILE A 158 -8.67 -1.52 7.17
C ILE A 158 -9.60 -2.18 8.19
N LEU A 159 -9.11 -3.16 8.94
CA LEU A 159 -9.93 -3.81 9.97
C LEU A 159 -10.39 -2.83 11.04
N LEU A 160 -9.49 -1.95 11.52
CA LEU A 160 -9.83 -0.92 12.50
C LEU A 160 -10.93 0.00 11.96
N SER A 161 -10.86 0.42 10.70
CA SER A 161 -11.89 1.27 10.10
C SER A 161 -13.25 0.57 9.98
N TYR A 162 -13.26 -0.74 9.68
CA TYR A 162 -14.50 -1.52 9.64
C TYR A 162 -15.13 -1.67 11.03
N LEU A 163 -14.32 -1.90 12.08
CA LEU A 163 -14.78 -1.95 13.46
C LEU A 163 -15.39 -0.61 13.90
N VAL A 164 -14.72 0.50 13.60
CA VAL A 164 -15.24 1.85 13.87
C VAL A 164 -16.51 2.13 13.08
N GLY A 165 -16.53 1.76 11.78
CA GLY A 165 -17.70 1.90 10.93
C GLY A 165 -18.91 1.16 11.47
N TYR A 166 -18.73 -0.09 11.92
CA TYR A 166 -19.79 -0.88 12.54
C TYR A 166 -20.25 -0.27 13.88
N ALA A 167 -19.32 0.10 14.76
CA ALA A 167 -19.63 0.66 16.07
C ALA A 167 -20.41 1.98 16.00
N LEU A 168 -20.14 2.81 14.99
CA LEU A 168 -20.79 4.11 14.79
C LEU A 168 -22.00 4.05 13.85
N SER A 169 -22.29 2.89 13.25
CA SER A 169 -23.41 2.74 12.30
C SER A 169 -24.78 2.99 12.90
N PRO A 170 -25.12 2.59 14.16
CA PRO A 170 -26.42 2.88 14.77
C PRO A 170 -26.68 4.39 14.92
N LEU A 171 -25.61 5.19 15.06
CA LEU A 171 -25.68 6.64 15.19
C LEU A 171 -25.69 7.37 13.83
N HIS A 172 -25.55 6.65 12.71
CA HIS A 172 -25.37 7.22 11.35
C HIS A 172 -24.24 8.26 11.28
N ALA A 173 -23.26 8.17 12.17
CA ALA A 173 -22.27 9.21 12.45
C ALA A 173 -21.04 9.10 11.55
N TRP A 174 -21.23 9.16 10.22
CA TRP A 174 -20.14 9.01 9.25
C TRP A 174 -19.00 10.04 9.44
N ARG A 175 -19.33 11.24 9.92
CA ARG A 175 -18.31 12.28 10.23
C ARG A 175 -17.35 11.79 11.30
N TRP A 176 -17.86 11.14 12.34
CA TRP A 176 -17.04 10.54 13.38
C TRP A 176 -16.27 9.30 12.90
N MET A 177 -16.85 8.51 11.98
CA MET A 177 -16.11 7.41 11.35
C MET A 177 -14.84 7.94 10.69
N ILE A 178 -14.92 9.04 9.95
CA ILE A 178 -13.77 9.69 9.33
C ILE A 178 -12.87 10.35 10.38
N ALA A 179 -13.43 11.08 11.37
CA ALA A 179 -12.67 11.81 12.39
C ALA A 179 -11.75 10.92 13.22
N VAL A 180 -12.12 9.67 13.49
CA VAL A 180 -11.29 8.70 14.22
C VAL A 180 -9.94 8.47 13.54
N ALA A 181 -9.82 8.71 12.22
CA ALA A 181 -8.53 8.67 11.50
C ALA A 181 -7.51 9.68 12.06
N LEU A 182 -7.94 10.72 12.78
CA LEU A 182 -7.03 11.65 13.48
C LEU A 182 -6.21 10.94 14.55
N VAL A 183 -6.73 9.89 15.18
CA VAL A 183 -6.03 9.16 16.23
C VAL A 183 -4.74 8.52 15.70
N PRO A 184 -4.78 7.62 14.70
CA PRO A 184 -3.55 7.05 14.14
C PRO A 184 -2.67 8.09 13.45
N ALA A 185 -3.24 9.19 12.90
CA ALA A 185 -2.48 10.29 12.34
C ALA A 185 -1.66 11.02 13.43
N LEU A 186 -2.29 11.32 14.57
CA LEU A 186 -1.62 11.95 15.70
C LEU A 186 -0.52 11.04 16.27
N VAL A 187 -0.80 9.74 16.42
CA VAL A 187 0.19 8.77 16.87
C VAL A 187 1.38 8.72 15.90
N LEU A 188 1.14 8.80 14.58
CA LEU A 188 2.22 8.89 13.57
C LEU A 188 3.03 10.17 13.74
N VAL A 189 2.36 11.33 13.83
CA VAL A 189 3.01 12.65 13.96
C VAL A 189 3.86 12.73 15.21
N VAL A 190 3.35 12.24 16.35
CA VAL A 190 4.10 12.21 17.61
C VAL A 190 5.20 11.14 17.55
N GLY A 191 4.88 9.94 17.07
CA GLY A 191 5.81 8.81 17.03
C GLY A 191 7.03 9.06 16.13
N ILE A 192 6.88 9.79 15.02
CA ILE A 192 7.98 10.08 14.11
C ILE A 192 9.07 10.93 14.75
N TRP A 193 8.75 11.74 15.79
CA TRP A 193 9.72 12.55 16.51
C TRP A 193 10.77 11.70 17.25
N VAL A 194 10.36 10.54 17.74
CA VAL A 194 11.22 9.63 18.49
C VAL A 194 12.17 8.84 17.55
N LEU A 195 11.82 8.76 16.26
CA LEU A 195 12.58 7.98 15.30
C LEU A 195 13.85 8.71 14.81
N PRO A 196 14.93 7.97 14.50
CA PRO A 196 16.11 8.55 13.86
C PRO A 196 15.81 8.94 12.41
N GLU A 197 16.57 9.88 11.86
CA GLU A 197 16.55 10.10 10.40
C GLU A 197 17.27 8.96 9.68
N SER A 198 17.00 8.78 8.38
CA SER A 198 17.63 7.73 7.58
C SER A 198 19.16 7.88 7.56
N PRO A 199 19.94 6.86 7.96
CA PRO A 199 21.40 6.89 7.89
C PRO A 199 21.91 7.14 6.47
N ARG A 200 21.23 6.57 5.47
CA ARG A 200 21.57 6.77 4.07
C ARG A 200 21.39 8.23 3.63
N TRP A 201 20.31 8.87 4.05
CA TRP A 201 20.10 10.28 3.77
C TRP A 201 21.12 11.18 4.50
N LEU A 202 21.43 10.88 5.77
CA LEU A 202 22.44 11.61 6.53
C LEU A 202 23.82 11.55 5.83
N LEU A 203 24.19 10.40 5.29
CA LEU A 203 25.43 10.26 4.50
C LEU A 203 25.43 11.12 3.25
N THR A 204 24.29 11.23 2.53
CA THR A 204 24.21 12.13 1.35
C THR A 204 24.36 13.61 1.70
N ARG A 205 24.16 13.95 2.98
CA ARG A 205 24.30 15.31 3.53
C ARG A 205 25.64 15.54 4.22
N GLY A 206 26.56 14.57 4.20
CA GLY A 206 27.83 14.66 4.89
C GLY A 206 27.77 14.55 6.43
N ARG A 207 26.59 14.21 7.00
CA ARG A 207 26.35 14.11 8.44
C ARG A 207 26.72 12.71 8.97
N LEU A 208 28.03 12.43 8.90
CA LEU A 208 28.58 11.08 9.17
C LEU A 208 28.32 10.61 10.61
N GLU A 209 28.58 11.47 11.61
CA GLU A 209 28.45 11.11 13.02
C GLU A 209 27.00 10.76 13.40
N GLU A 210 26.04 11.48 12.84
CA GLU A 210 24.62 11.19 13.05
C GLU A 210 24.18 9.91 12.34
N ALA A 211 24.72 9.64 11.13
CA ALA A 211 24.48 8.37 10.43
C ALA A 211 25.02 7.20 11.23
N ARG A 212 26.22 7.34 11.79
CA ARG A 212 26.87 6.36 12.68
C ARG A 212 26.03 6.10 13.93
N ALA A 213 25.60 7.15 14.63
CA ALA A 213 24.75 7.05 15.81
C ALA A 213 23.38 6.40 15.51
N GLY A 214 22.81 6.67 14.33
CA GLY A 214 21.58 6.05 13.87
C GLY A 214 21.73 4.56 13.61
N LEU A 215 22.83 4.13 12.98
CA LEU A 215 23.15 2.72 12.71
C LEU A 215 23.49 1.95 13.99
N ALA A 216 24.22 2.53 14.90
CA ALA A 216 24.59 1.92 16.18
C ALA A 216 23.39 1.51 17.07
N ARG A 217 22.19 2.05 16.75
CA ARG A 217 20.92 1.63 17.41
C ARG A 217 20.27 0.39 16.79
N GLN A 218 20.79 -0.07 15.64
CA GLN A 218 20.10 -1.07 14.80
C GLN A 218 20.96 -2.29 14.49
N VAL A 219 22.28 -2.13 14.50
CA VAL A 219 23.26 -3.19 14.26
C VAL A 219 24.28 -3.18 15.38
N ASP A 220 24.97 -4.30 15.55
CA ASP A 220 26.05 -4.43 16.56
C ASP A 220 27.19 -3.44 16.28
N ALA A 221 27.81 -2.95 17.35
CA ALA A 221 28.86 -1.91 17.24
C ALA A 221 30.00 -2.30 16.29
N ALA A 222 30.32 -3.60 16.21
CA ALA A 222 31.34 -4.15 15.30
C ALA A 222 30.93 -4.07 13.80
N GLU A 223 29.63 -4.04 13.50
CA GLU A 223 29.11 -4.01 12.12
C GLU A 223 28.86 -2.59 11.59
N VAL A 224 28.86 -1.57 12.46
CA VAL A 224 28.52 -0.18 12.09
C VAL A 224 29.41 0.38 11.00
N ASP A 225 30.74 0.22 11.14
CA ASP A 225 31.70 0.76 10.18
C ASP A 225 31.64 0.06 8.83
N GLN A 226 31.41 -1.26 8.84
CA GLN A 226 31.20 -2.02 7.61
C GLN A 226 29.91 -1.58 6.91
N ALA A 227 28.79 -1.45 7.63
CA ALA A 227 27.51 -1.00 7.08
C ALA A 227 27.62 0.43 6.48
N LEU A 228 28.37 1.34 7.15
CA LEU A 228 28.64 2.68 6.63
C LEU A 228 29.47 2.63 5.34
N ALA A 229 30.50 1.79 5.28
CA ALA A 229 31.35 1.64 4.10
C ALA A 229 30.54 1.10 2.91
N GLU A 230 29.72 0.08 3.12
CA GLU A 230 28.83 -0.50 2.11
C GLU A 230 27.80 0.54 1.59
N MET A 231 27.19 1.31 2.51
CA MET A 231 26.27 2.38 2.12
C MET A 231 26.96 3.46 1.29
N ARG A 232 28.17 3.89 1.66
CA ARG A 232 28.96 4.86 0.88
C ARG A 232 29.30 4.33 -0.50
N ALA A 233 29.77 3.09 -0.61
CA ALA A 233 30.08 2.46 -1.88
C ALA A 233 28.85 2.41 -2.81
N THR A 234 27.68 2.07 -2.22
CA THR A 234 26.40 2.04 -2.96
C THR A 234 25.98 3.44 -3.43
N LEU A 235 26.13 4.45 -2.59
CA LEU A 235 25.80 5.84 -2.93
C LEU A 235 26.73 6.41 -4.02
N ALA A 236 28.01 6.08 -3.98
CA ALA A 236 28.98 6.52 -5.01
C ALA A 236 28.67 5.94 -6.40
N ARG A 237 28.14 4.71 -6.46
CA ARG A 237 27.72 4.06 -7.71
C ARG A 237 26.38 4.54 -8.23
N ALA A 238 25.48 4.97 -7.34
CA ALA A 238 24.12 5.37 -7.69
C ALA A 238 24.03 6.86 -7.99
N LYS A 239 24.17 7.25 -9.28
CA LYS A 239 23.68 8.54 -9.77
C LYS A 239 22.24 8.33 -10.27
N PRO A 240 21.20 8.65 -9.47
CA PRO A 240 19.81 8.51 -9.89
C PRO A 240 19.56 9.44 -11.07
N SER A 241 19.07 8.90 -12.18
CA SER A 241 18.68 9.70 -13.33
C SER A 241 17.39 9.15 -13.92
N TRP A 242 16.35 9.98 -13.89
CA TRP A 242 15.04 9.64 -14.48
C TRP A 242 15.16 9.30 -15.97
N ARG A 243 16.12 9.94 -16.71
CA ARG A 243 16.39 9.65 -18.12
C ARG A 243 16.86 8.22 -18.37
N ARG A 244 17.50 7.58 -17.40
CA ARG A 244 17.94 6.19 -17.52
C ARG A 244 16.79 5.19 -17.60
N MET A 245 15.59 5.54 -17.08
CA MET A 245 14.39 4.69 -17.18
C MET A 245 13.98 4.44 -18.64
N PHE A 246 14.27 5.37 -19.54
CA PHE A 246 13.90 5.29 -20.96
C PHE A 246 14.93 4.60 -21.84
N ARG A 247 16.06 4.15 -21.29
CA ARG A 247 17.04 3.36 -22.05
C ARG A 247 16.43 2.00 -22.43
N PRO A 248 16.69 1.45 -23.64
CA PRO A 248 16.00 0.27 -24.18
C PRO A 248 15.91 -0.92 -23.22
N GLY A 249 17.00 -1.33 -22.56
CA GLY A 249 17.01 -2.45 -21.61
C GLY A 249 16.22 -2.16 -20.33
N VAL A 250 16.33 -0.94 -19.78
CA VAL A 250 15.66 -0.55 -18.54
C VAL A 250 14.17 -0.29 -18.76
N ARG A 251 13.80 0.32 -19.91
CA ARG A 251 12.43 0.65 -20.27
C ARG A 251 11.49 -0.55 -20.19
N ARG A 252 11.93 -1.73 -20.68
CA ARG A 252 11.12 -2.95 -20.64
C ARG A 252 10.79 -3.36 -19.21
N VAL A 253 11.77 -3.31 -18.32
CA VAL A 253 11.58 -3.64 -16.89
C VAL A 253 10.66 -2.64 -16.20
N VAL A 254 10.81 -1.35 -16.50
CA VAL A 254 9.95 -0.29 -15.98
C VAL A 254 8.49 -0.49 -16.46
N LEU A 255 8.30 -0.84 -17.73
CA LEU A 255 6.97 -1.14 -18.27
C LEU A 255 6.33 -2.36 -17.60
N VAL A 256 7.11 -3.40 -17.30
CA VAL A 256 6.61 -4.56 -16.53
C VAL A 256 6.21 -4.15 -15.11
N ALA A 257 7.04 -3.33 -14.44
CA ALA A 257 6.73 -2.82 -13.10
C ALA A 257 5.45 -1.96 -13.08
N VAL A 258 5.29 -1.07 -14.05
CA VAL A 258 4.07 -0.26 -14.24
C VAL A 258 2.86 -1.15 -14.53
N GLY A 259 2.99 -2.11 -15.45
CA GLY A 259 1.93 -3.06 -15.79
C GLY A 259 1.48 -3.89 -14.58
N MET A 260 2.41 -4.36 -13.74
CA MET A 260 2.10 -5.03 -12.47
C MET A 260 1.30 -4.13 -11.52
N SER A 261 1.69 -2.86 -11.39
CA SER A 261 1.02 -1.89 -10.53
C SER A 261 -0.40 -1.57 -11.02
N ILE A 262 -0.58 -1.42 -12.34
CA ILE A 262 -1.88 -1.24 -12.97
C ILE A 262 -2.76 -2.47 -12.75
N LEU A 263 -2.27 -3.66 -13.08
CA LEU A 263 -3.04 -4.90 -12.97
C LEU A 263 -3.42 -5.25 -11.54
N ALA A 264 -2.57 -4.94 -10.56
CA ALA A 264 -2.91 -5.11 -9.15
C ALA A 264 -4.18 -4.34 -8.75
N GLN A 265 -4.45 -3.19 -9.39
CA GLN A 265 -5.67 -2.42 -9.17
C GLN A 265 -6.81 -2.90 -10.07
N LEU A 266 -6.53 -3.20 -11.35
CA LEU A 266 -7.54 -3.67 -12.31
C LEU A 266 -8.18 -5.01 -11.91
N LEU A 267 -7.53 -5.80 -11.07
CA LEU A 267 -8.15 -6.96 -10.41
C LEU A 267 -9.32 -6.59 -9.48
N GLY A 268 -9.47 -5.31 -9.07
CA GLY A 268 -10.64 -4.80 -8.37
C GLY A 268 -10.54 -4.74 -6.85
N ILE A 269 -9.35 -4.88 -6.24
CA ILE A 269 -9.22 -4.96 -4.78
C ILE A 269 -9.74 -3.73 -4.04
N ASN A 270 -9.38 -2.53 -4.50
CA ASN A 270 -9.85 -1.30 -3.87
C ASN A 270 -11.35 -1.11 -4.09
N THR A 271 -11.85 -1.49 -5.25
CA THR A 271 -13.28 -1.47 -5.56
C THR A 271 -14.07 -2.37 -4.62
N VAL A 272 -13.65 -3.64 -4.46
CA VAL A 272 -14.28 -4.54 -3.51
C VAL A 272 -14.17 -4.01 -2.08
N THR A 273 -13.02 -3.44 -1.70
CA THR A 273 -12.81 -2.90 -0.35
C THR A 273 -13.71 -1.69 -0.07
N TYR A 274 -13.85 -0.76 -1.01
CA TYR A 274 -14.63 0.47 -0.83
C TYR A 274 -16.14 0.24 -0.91
N TYR A 275 -16.56 -0.70 -1.77
CA TYR A 275 -17.97 -0.92 -2.05
C TYR A 275 -18.52 -2.23 -1.47
N ALA A 276 -17.73 -2.96 -0.64
CA ALA A 276 -18.19 -4.20 -0.02
C ALA A 276 -19.54 -4.04 0.71
N PRO A 277 -19.75 -3.05 1.60
CA PRO A 277 -21.06 -2.88 2.23
C PRO A 277 -22.16 -2.56 1.22
N THR A 278 -21.87 -1.75 0.20
CA THR A 278 -22.82 -1.39 -0.87
C THR A 278 -23.22 -2.61 -1.70
N ILE A 279 -22.26 -3.49 -2.01
CA ILE A 279 -22.52 -4.76 -2.71
C ILE A 279 -23.40 -5.66 -1.85
N LEU A 280 -23.09 -5.82 -0.56
CA LEU A 280 -23.86 -6.64 0.37
C LEU A 280 -25.28 -6.10 0.56
N LYS A 281 -25.43 -4.77 0.64
CA LYS A 281 -26.73 -4.13 0.68
C LYS A 281 -27.56 -4.41 -0.59
N LYS A 282 -26.92 -4.40 -1.76
CA LYS A 282 -27.58 -4.74 -3.03
C LYS A 282 -28.05 -6.21 -3.08
N ILE A 283 -27.38 -7.10 -2.35
CA ILE A 283 -27.82 -8.50 -2.17
C ILE A 283 -29.06 -8.59 -1.26
N GLY A 284 -29.34 -7.55 -0.45
CA GLY A 284 -30.50 -7.47 0.45
C GLY A 284 -30.16 -7.52 1.94
N PHE A 285 -28.87 -7.38 2.31
CA PHE A 285 -28.48 -7.25 3.70
C PHE A 285 -28.81 -5.84 4.24
N THR A 286 -29.09 -5.76 5.54
CA THR A 286 -29.23 -4.47 6.24
C THR A 286 -27.88 -3.72 6.28
N ASP A 287 -27.89 -2.43 6.57
CA ASP A 287 -26.66 -1.63 6.69
C ASP A 287 -25.73 -2.23 7.78
N GLU A 288 -26.29 -2.63 8.94
CA GLU A 288 -25.53 -3.25 10.03
C GLU A 288 -24.94 -4.60 9.64
N ALA A 289 -25.73 -5.48 9.03
CA ALA A 289 -25.26 -6.78 8.57
C ALA A 289 -24.19 -6.65 7.47
N SER A 290 -24.30 -5.66 6.59
CA SER A 290 -23.31 -5.37 5.57
C SER A 290 -21.98 -4.93 6.19
N LEU A 291 -22.01 -4.05 7.18
CA LEU A 291 -20.82 -3.61 7.91
C LEU A 291 -20.20 -4.74 8.75
N LEU A 292 -21.01 -5.56 9.42
CA LEU A 292 -20.52 -6.72 10.16
C LEU A 292 -19.78 -7.71 9.26
N ASN A 293 -20.31 -8.01 8.08
CA ASN A 293 -19.64 -8.89 7.11
C ASN A 293 -18.30 -8.31 6.61
N THR A 294 -18.19 -6.98 6.51
CA THR A 294 -16.91 -6.36 6.10
C THR A 294 -15.82 -6.50 7.17
N ILE A 295 -16.19 -6.59 8.46
CA ILE A 295 -15.22 -6.96 9.52
C ILE A 295 -14.62 -8.33 9.22
N GLY A 296 -15.43 -9.31 8.81
CA GLY A 296 -14.96 -10.63 8.39
C GLY A 296 -13.94 -10.54 7.25
N PHE A 297 -14.16 -9.67 6.24
CA PHE A 297 -13.18 -9.46 5.16
C PHE A 297 -11.88 -8.84 5.69
N GLY A 298 -11.94 -7.96 6.67
CA GLY A 298 -10.76 -7.39 7.35
C GLY A 298 -9.95 -8.45 8.09
N VAL A 299 -10.61 -9.30 8.86
CA VAL A 299 -9.97 -10.43 9.58
C VAL A 299 -9.33 -11.41 8.61
N VAL A 300 -10.05 -11.81 7.55
CA VAL A 300 -9.52 -12.66 6.48
C VAL A 300 -8.27 -12.03 5.86
N SER A 301 -8.29 -10.73 5.58
CA SER A 301 -7.15 -10.02 5.01
C SER A 301 -5.90 -10.12 5.91
N ILE A 302 -6.05 -9.96 7.22
CA ILE A 302 -4.93 -10.08 8.18
C ILE A 302 -4.39 -11.51 8.19
N ILE A 303 -5.26 -12.50 8.36
CA ILE A 303 -4.88 -13.91 8.44
C ILE A 303 -4.08 -14.31 7.18
N PHE A 304 -4.62 -14.02 5.99
CA PHE A 304 -3.98 -14.41 4.74
C PHE A 304 -2.74 -13.57 4.42
N THR A 305 -2.64 -12.31 4.89
CA THR A 305 -1.39 -11.54 4.82
C THR A 305 -0.29 -12.15 5.69
N VAL A 306 -0.63 -12.64 6.89
CA VAL A 306 0.34 -13.35 7.75
C VAL A 306 0.78 -14.67 7.11
N ILE A 307 -0.15 -15.43 6.53
CA ILE A 307 0.17 -16.67 5.81
C ILE A 307 1.07 -16.37 4.60
N ALA A 308 0.80 -15.28 3.87
CA ALA A 308 1.56 -14.87 2.69
C ALA A 308 3.07 -14.72 2.99
N THR A 309 3.44 -14.23 4.18
CA THR A 309 4.85 -14.07 4.58
C THR A 309 5.63 -15.38 4.59
N ARG A 310 4.97 -16.52 4.78
CA ARG A 310 5.59 -17.85 4.77
C ARG A 310 5.50 -18.52 3.39
N VAL A 311 4.43 -18.28 2.67
CA VAL A 311 4.14 -18.95 1.39
C VAL A 311 4.97 -18.37 0.26
N ILE A 312 5.19 -17.04 0.23
CA ILE A 312 5.88 -16.34 -0.84
C ILE A 312 7.32 -16.83 -1.05
N ASP A 313 8.02 -17.21 0.03
CA ASP A 313 9.39 -17.71 -0.05
C ASP A 313 9.45 -19.20 -0.42
N ARG A 314 8.35 -19.95 -0.20
CA ARG A 314 8.28 -21.38 -0.54
C ARG A 314 7.85 -21.62 -1.99
N TRP A 315 6.82 -20.94 -2.48
CA TRP A 315 6.22 -21.19 -3.79
C TRP A 315 6.86 -20.36 -4.92
N GLY A 316 7.47 -19.22 -4.59
CA GLY A 316 7.96 -18.26 -5.58
C GLY A 316 6.89 -17.23 -5.96
N ARG A 317 7.38 -16.15 -6.60
CA ARG A 317 6.52 -14.99 -6.86
C ARG A 317 5.62 -15.21 -8.08
N ARG A 318 6.17 -15.75 -9.17
CA ARG A 318 5.46 -15.93 -10.44
C ARG A 318 4.31 -16.92 -10.34
N PRO A 319 4.45 -18.17 -9.79
CA PRO A 319 3.34 -19.09 -9.59
C PRO A 319 2.25 -18.52 -8.69
N LEU A 320 2.66 -17.82 -7.62
CA LEU A 320 1.74 -17.23 -6.66
C LEU A 320 0.85 -16.15 -7.29
N LEU A 321 1.44 -15.26 -8.10
CA LEU A 321 0.71 -14.23 -8.84
C LEU A 321 -0.22 -14.83 -9.90
N THR A 322 0.22 -15.87 -10.62
CA THR A 322 -0.56 -16.55 -11.66
C THR A 322 -1.80 -17.21 -11.06
N VAL A 323 -1.60 -18.07 -10.05
CA VAL A 323 -2.70 -18.76 -9.37
C VAL A 323 -3.64 -17.74 -8.71
N GLY A 324 -3.08 -16.72 -8.08
CA GLY A 324 -3.86 -15.64 -7.49
C GLY A 324 -4.77 -14.92 -8.47
N ALA A 325 -4.26 -14.57 -9.66
CA ALA A 325 -5.06 -13.93 -10.71
C ALA A 325 -6.20 -14.80 -11.19
N LEU A 326 -5.94 -16.10 -11.41
CA LEU A 326 -6.96 -17.06 -11.85
C LEU A 326 -8.05 -17.28 -10.80
N VAL A 327 -7.68 -17.49 -9.54
CA VAL A 327 -8.65 -17.71 -8.44
C VAL A 327 -9.49 -16.45 -8.20
N MET A 328 -8.88 -15.26 -8.19
CA MET A 328 -9.63 -14.01 -8.08
C MET A 328 -10.56 -13.79 -9.27
N GLY A 329 -10.08 -14.05 -10.50
CA GLY A 329 -10.88 -13.96 -11.71
C GLY A 329 -12.07 -14.92 -11.68
N ALA A 330 -11.85 -16.17 -11.27
CA ALA A 330 -12.91 -17.17 -11.12
C ALA A 330 -13.95 -16.74 -10.07
N ALA A 331 -13.51 -16.24 -8.91
CA ALA A 331 -14.41 -15.75 -7.87
C ALA A 331 -15.32 -14.61 -8.38
N MET A 332 -14.76 -13.67 -9.13
CA MET A 332 -15.54 -12.58 -9.73
C MET A 332 -16.45 -13.05 -10.87
N THR A 333 -16.05 -14.06 -11.63
CA THR A 333 -16.91 -14.70 -12.64
C THR A 333 -18.09 -15.40 -11.99
N VAL A 334 -17.88 -16.10 -10.86
CA VAL A 334 -18.98 -16.68 -10.07
C VAL A 334 -19.96 -15.59 -9.61
N MET A 335 -19.46 -14.46 -9.11
CA MET A 335 -20.28 -13.29 -8.75
C MET A 335 -21.13 -12.80 -9.95
N ALA A 336 -20.53 -12.71 -11.13
CA ALA A 336 -21.22 -12.28 -12.34
C ALA A 336 -22.34 -13.26 -12.72
N VAL A 337 -22.05 -14.56 -12.72
CA VAL A 337 -23.04 -15.62 -13.04
C VAL A 337 -24.19 -15.60 -12.04
N LEU A 338 -23.90 -15.53 -10.74
CA LEU A 338 -24.94 -15.40 -9.71
C LEU A 338 -25.81 -14.16 -9.93
N SER A 339 -25.20 -13.04 -10.30
CA SER A 339 -25.94 -11.81 -10.59
C SER A 339 -26.90 -11.94 -11.77
N TRP A 340 -26.50 -12.66 -12.83
CA TRP A 340 -27.33 -12.84 -14.03
C TRP A 340 -28.41 -13.92 -13.85
N THR A 341 -28.15 -14.96 -13.06
CA THR A 341 -29.06 -16.10 -12.92
C THR A 341 -30.04 -15.94 -11.77
N THR A 342 -29.61 -15.43 -10.63
CA THR A 342 -30.40 -15.35 -9.40
C THR A 342 -30.70 -13.93 -8.92
N GLY A 343 -30.11 -12.93 -9.56
CA GLY A 343 -30.28 -11.51 -9.18
C GLY A 343 -29.55 -11.09 -7.89
N LEU A 344 -28.65 -11.94 -7.33
CA LEU A 344 -27.97 -11.71 -6.06
C LEU A 344 -28.96 -11.41 -4.91
N VAL A 345 -29.79 -12.38 -4.55
CA VAL A 345 -30.78 -12.22 -3.45
C VAL A 345 -30.28 -12.92 -2.18
N VAL A 346 -30.78 -12.50 -1.02
CA VAL A 346 -30.55 -13.19 0.26
C VAL A 346 -31.03 -14.63 0.17
N GLY A 347 -30.17 -15.56 0.59
CA GLY A 347 -30.40 -17.00 0.49
C GLY A 347 -29.11 -17.73 0.05
N VAL A 348 -29.25 -18.84 -0.65
CA VAL A 348 -28.07 -19.60 -1.12
C VAL A 348 -27.17 -18.75 -2.03
N SER A 349 -27.76 -17.99 -2.96
CA SER A 349 -27.01 -17.09 -3.84
C SER A 349 -26.26 -15.99 -3.06
N GLY A 350 -26.86 -15.44 -2.01
CA GLY A 350 -26.21 -14.46 -1.14
C GLY A 350 -25.02 -15.06 -0.38
N VAL A 351 -25.15 -16.28 0.14
CA VAL A 351 -24.04 -17.00 0.79
C VAL A 351 -22.90 -17.26 -0.19
N LEU A 352 -23.21 -17.74 -1.41
CA LEU A 352 -22.20 -17.97 -2.45
C LEU A 352 -21.52 -16.66 -2.88
N ALA A 353 -22.25 -15.55 -2.92
CA ALA A 353 -21.70 -14.24 -3.21
C ALA A 353 -20.71 -13.78 -2.12
N ILE A 354 -21.07 -13.93 -0.84
CA ILE A 354 -20.17 -13.63 0.29
C ILE A 354 -18.92 -14.51 0.22
N LEU A 355 -19.09 -15.82 0.00
CA LEU A 355 -17.95 -16.75 -0.13
C LEU A 355 -17.03 -16.36 -1.28
N SER A 356 -17.58 -15.94 -2.43
CA SER A 356 -16.79 -15.45 -3.56
C SER A 356 -15.98 -14.21 -3.21
N LEU A 357 -16.56 -13.25 -2.46
CA LEU A 357 -15.85 -12.05 -1.98
C LEU A 357 -14.78 -12.42 -0.94
N VAL A 358 -15.06 -13.38 -0.05
CA VAL A 358 -14.07 -13.90 0.93
C VAL A 358 -12.91 -14.56 0.20
N VAL A 359 -13.16 -15.43 -0.76
CA VAL A 359 -12.13 -16.11 -1.57
C VAL A 359 -11.30 -15.08 -2.32
N PHE A 360 -11.95 -14.12 -2.97
CA PHE A 360 -11.26 -13.02 -3.65
C PHE A 360 -10.34 -12.25 -2.70
N LYS A 361 -10.85 -11.83 -1.54
CA LYS A 361 -10.09 -11.05 -0.55
C LYS A 361 -8.93 -11.83 0.05
N ALA A 362 -9.17 -13.09 0.42
CA ALA A 362 -8.17 -14.01 0.93
C ALA A 362 -7.03 -14.23 -0.09
N THR A 363 -7.42 -14.52 -1.34
CA THR A 363 -6.47 -14.76 -2.43
C THR A 363 -5.65 -13.52 -2.73
N TYR A 364 -6.26 -12.34 -2.81
CA TYR A 364 -5.51 -11.11 -2.99
C TYR A 364 -4.49 -10.88 -1.88
N SER A 365 -4.90 -11.02 -0.62
CA SER A 365 -4.02 -10.83 0.54
C SER A 365 -2.86 -11.82 0.57
N LEU A 366 -3.12 -13.07 0.15
CA LEU A 366 -2.12 -14.13 0.06
C LEU A 366 -1.12 -13.92 -1.08
N THR A 367 -1.57 -13.37 -2.21
CA THR A 367 -0.83 -13.37 -3.47
C THR A 367 -0.45 -11.95 -3.92
N TRP A 368 -1.31 -11.25 -4.63
CA TRP A 368 -1.03 -9.96 -5.26
C TRP A 368 -0.72 -8.84 -4.27
N GLY A 369 -1.43 -8.76 -3.15
CA GLY A 369 -1.25 -7.71 -2.15
C GLY A 369 0.16 -7.65 -1.57
N THR A 370 0.76 -8.82 -1.34
CA THR A 370 2.10 -8.95 -0.76
C THR A 370 3.18 -9.02 -1.84
N SER A 371 2.93 -9.80 -2.91
CA SER A 371 3.95 -10.12 -3.92
C SER A 371 4.22 -8.98 -4.90
N THR A 372 3.21 -8.19 -5.28
CA THR A 372 3.38 -7.15 -6.32
C THR A 372 4.49 -6.17 -5.99
N ARG A 373 4.48 -5.61 -4.77
CA ARG A 373 5.51 -4.65 -4.35
C ARG A 373 6.90 -5.28 -4.26
N ILE A 374 6.98 -6.53 -3.82
CA ILE A 374 8.25 -7.27 -3.74
C ILE A 374 8.79 -7.46 -5.15
N VAL A 375 8.00 -8.01 -6.06
CA VAL A 375 8.41 -8.24 -7.46
C VAL A 375 8.81 -6.94 -8.13
N VAL A 376 8.00 -5.89 -8.04
CA VAL A 376 8.32 -4.58 -8.63
C VAL A 376 9.66 -4.04 -8.10
N SER A 377 9.94 -4.22 -6.81
CA SER A 377 11.23 -3.79 -6.24
C SER A 377 12.41 -4.69 -6.62
N GLU A 378 12.18 -6.00 -6.83
CA GLU A 378 13.20 -6.99 -7.20
C GLU A 378 13.61 -6.89 -8.67
N ILE A 379 12.67 -6.57 -9.58
CA ILE A 379 12.98 -6.47 -11.01
C ILE A 379 13.64 -5.14 -11.40
N LEU A 380 13.44 -4.07 -10.64
CA LEU A 380 13.96 -2.74 -10.99
C LEU A 380 15.45 -2.59 -10.67
N PRO A 381 16.29 -2.16 -11.66
CA PRO A 381 17.71 -1.88 -11.45
C PRO A 381 17.93 -0.84 -10.35
N LEU A 382 18.96 -1.04 -9.52
CA LEU A 382 19.28 -0.15 -8.39
C LEU A 382 19.43 1.32 -8.80
N SER A 383 19.97 1.56 -10.01
CA SER A 383 20.23 2.91 -10.54
C SER A 383 18.98 3.74 -10.81
N VAL A 384 17.82 3.11 -10.99
CA VAL A 384 16.54 3.77 -11.32
C VAL A 384 15.42 3.42 -10.34
N ARG A 385 15.65 2.47 -9.44
CA ARG A 385 14.60 1.87 -8.58
C ARG A 385 13.72 2.91 -7.88
N GLY A 386 14.29 3.89 -7.20
CA GLY A 386 13.51 4.88 -6.45
C GLY A 386 12.57 5.70 -7.34
N VAL A 387 13.08 6.14 -8.49
CA VAL A 387 12.28 6.94 -9.45
C VAL A 387 11.24 6.07 -10.13
N ALA A 388 11.60 4.84 -10.51
CA ALA A 388 10.70 3.90 -11.19
C ALA A 388 9.58 3.41 -10.26
N LEU A 389 9.85 3.20 -8.97
CA LEU A 389 8.82 2.89 -7.98
C LEU A 389 7.82 4.04 -7.83
N GLY A 390 8.30 5.29 -7.72
CA GLY A 390 7.41 6.47 -7.68
C GLY A 390 6.57 6.59 -8.94
N PHE A 391 7.15 6.33 -10.11
CA PHE A 391 6.44 6.31 -11.38
C PHE A 391 5.38 5.22 -11.44
N ALA A 392 5.69 4.00 -11.01
CA ALA A 392 4.74 2.89 -10.92
C ALA A 392 3.57 3.19 -9.95
N GLU A 393 3.83 3.87 -8.83
CA GLU A 393 2.78 4.28 -7.89
C GLU A 393 1.83 5.34 -8.47
N ILE A 394 2.30 6.24 -9.34
CA ILE A 394 1.41 7.18 -10.04
C ILE A 394 0.40 6.41 -10.91
N PHE A 395 0.85 5.40 -11.67
CA PHE A 395 -0.06 4.57 -12.47
C PHE A 395 -0.96 3.68 -11.62
N ASN A 396 -0.48 3.21 -10.47
CA ASN A 396 -1.28 2.52 -9.47
C ASN A 396 -2.47 3.39 -9.02
N PHE A 397 -2.22 4.64 -8.61
CA PHE A 397 -3.29 5.56 -8.20
C PHE A 397 -4.18 6.00 -9.36
N ALA A 398 -3.63 6.18 -10.57
CA ALA A 398 -4.44 6.48 -11.76
C ALA A 398 -5.41 5.34 -12.09
N SER A 399 -4.97 4.09 -11.98
CA SER A 399 -5.83 2.91 -12.17
C SER A 399 -6.87 2.79 -11.06
N THR A 400 -6.48 3.07 -9.81
CA THR A 400 -7.42 3.12 -8.68
C THR A 400 -8.48 4.19 -8.91
N PHE A 401 -8.09 5.39 -9.35
CA PHE A 401 -9.01 6.47 -9.70
C PHE A 401 -10.04 6.00 -10.72
N THR A 402 -9.58 5.48 -11.85
CA THR A 402 -10.44 5.05 -12.96
C THR A 402 -11.45 4.00 -12.50
N LEU A 403 -10.98 2.96 -11.81
CA LEU A 403 -11.86 1.89 -11.36
C LEU A 403 -12.86 2.35 -10.30
N THR A 404 -12.38 3.11 -9.32
CA THR A 404 -13.24 3.58 -8.23
C THR A 404 -14.32 4.56 -8.74
N LEU A 405 -13.99 5.34 -9.77
CA LEU A 405 -14.94 6.24 -10.45
C LEU A 405 -15.98 5.45 -11.25
N VAL A 406 -15.55 4.47 -12.03
CA VAL A 406 -16.40 3.77 -13.01
C VAL A 406 -17.24 2.68 -12.34
N PHE A 407 -16.78 2.06 -11.28
CA PHE A 407 -17.44 0.90 -10.68
C PHE A 407 -18.90 1.16 -10.22
N PRO A 408 -19.24 2.25 -9.50
CA PRO A 408 -20.64 2.48 -9.12
C PRO A 408 -21.57 2.63 -10.32
N ILE A 409 -21.06 3.20 -11.42
CA ILE A 409 -21.80 3.35 -12.68
C ILE A 409 -22.04 1.96 -13.30
N LEU A 410 -21.00 1.11 -13.36
CA LEU A 410 -21.14 -0.26 -13.85
C LEU A 410 -22.06 -1.08 -12.95
N LEU A 411 -21.96 -0.92 -11.63
CA LEU A 411 -22.80 -1.63 -10.67
C LEU A 411 -24.27 -1.21 -10.79
N ALA A 412 -24.54 0.04 -11.12
CA ALA A 412 -25.88 0.54 -11.35
C ALA A 412 -26.46 0.04 -12.68
N ALA A 413 -25.63 -0.02 -13.74
CA ALA A 413 -26.03 -0.54 -15.05
C ALA A 413 -26.27 -2.05 -15.05
N GLY A 414 -25.56 -2.80 -14.18
CA GLY A 414 -25.71 -4.25 -14.05
C GLY A 414 -24.60 -4.89 -13.23
N SER A 415 -24.94 -5.50 -12.10
CA SER A 415 -23.95 -6.10 -11.20
C SER A 415 -23.12 -7.19 -11.89
N GLY A 416 -23.75 -8.02 -12.75
CA GLY A 416 -23.04 -9.06 -13.48
C GLY A 416 -21.97 -8.51 -14.43
N THR A 417 -22.28 -7.40 -15.15
CA THR A 417 -21.32 -6.74 -16.02
C THR A 417 -20.14 -6.16 -15.24
N ALA A 418 -20.40 -5.59 -14.06
CA ALA A 418 -19.34 -5.08 -13.20
C ALA A 418 -18.38 -6.19 -12.74
N PHE A 419 -18.89 -7.33 -12.32
CA PHE A 419 -18.08 -8.44 -11.83
C PHE A 419 -17.35 -9.20 -12.94
N ILE A 420 -17.97 -9.42 -14.11
CA ILE A 420 -17.29 -10.13 -15.21
C ILE A 420 -16.09 -9.35 -15.74
N THR A 421 -16.12 -7.99 -15.64
CA THR A 421 -14.97 -7.16 -15.99
C THR A 421 -13.74 -7.54 -15.14
N PHE A 422 -13.91 -7.74 -13.83
CA PHE A 422 -12.83 -8.20 -12.96
C PHE A 422 -12.42 -9.66 -13.24
N GLY A 423 -13.38 -10.51 -13.62
CA GLY A 423 -13.12 -11.88 -14.10
C GLY A 423 -12.18 -11.87 -15.30
N ALA A 424 -12.49 -11.05 -16.31
CA ALA A 424 -11.64 -10.88 -17.49
C ALA A 424 -10.25 -10.31 -17.16
N MET A 425 -10.18 -9.33 -16.23
CA MET A 425 -8.90 -8.80 -15.79
C MET A 425 -8.04 -9.84 -15.06
N GLY A 426 -8.65 -10.84 -14.39
CA GLY A 426 -7.94 -11.98 -13.84
C GLY A 426 -7.21 -12.80 -14.92
N VAL A 427 -7.84 -13.03 -16.05
CA VAL A 427 -7.23 -13.72 -17.21
C VAL A 427 -6.10 -12.85 -17.80
N VAL A 428 -6.34 -11.57 -18.01
CA VAL A 428 -5.33 -10.63 -18.53
C VAL A 428 -4.10 -10.59 -17.61
N ALA A 429 -4.33 -10.51 -16.29
CA ALA A 429 -3.25 -10.49 -15.30
C ALA A 429 -2.45 -11.81 -15.31
N CYS A 430 -3.14 -12.95 -15.44
CA CYS A 430 -2.50 -14.27 -15.56
C CYS A 430 -1.59 -14.32 -16.80
N VAL A 431 -2.10 -13.95 -17.98
CA VAL A 431 -1.33 -13.93 -19.24
C VAL A 431 -0.13 -12.97 -19.12
N PHE A 432 -0.35 -11.79 -18.57
CA PHE A 432 0.72 -10.80 -18.36
C PHE A 432 1.84 -11.36 -17.48
N VAL A 433 1.49 -11.99 -16.35
CA VAL A 433 2.48 -12.58 -15.44
C VAL A 433 3.25 -13.71 -16.12
N LEU A 434 2.56 -14.60 -16.84
CA LEU A 434 3.20 -15.71 -17.56
C LEU A 434 4.10 -15.24 -18.70
N ALA A 435 3.74 -14.17 -19.40
CA ALA A 435 4.50 -13.68 -20.56
C ALA A 435 5.68 -12.78 -20.17
N LEU A 436 5.54 -11.94 -19.14
CA LEU A 436 6.44 -10.81 -18.91
C LEU A 436 7.14 -10.81 -17.56
N VAL A 437 6.58 -11.46 -16.53
CA VAL A 437 7.14 -11.44 -15.18
C VAL A 437 8.08 -12.63 -14.98
N PRO A 438 9.37 -12.41 -14.72
CA PRO A 438 10.30 -13.49 -14.42
C PRO A 438 10.09 -14.03 -13.00
N GLU A 439 10.51 -15.27 -12.78
CA GLU A 439 10.63 -15.76 -11.40
C GLU A 439 11.85 -15.12 -10.74
N THR A 440 11.62 -14.49 -9.60
CA THR A 440 12.66 -13.77 -8.85
C THR A 440 13.19 -14.56 -7.65
N LYS A 441 12.50 -15.66 -7.27
CA LYS A 441 12.92 -16.49 -6.13
C LYS A 441 14.32 -17.05 -6.32
N GLY A 442 15.18 -16.83 -5.32
CA GLY A 442 16.54 -17.36 -5.28
C GLY A 442 17.50 -16.74 -6.29
N ARG A 443 17.13 -15.67 -7.00
CA ARG A 443 18.00 -14.94 -7.92
C ARG A 443 18.52 -13.65 -7.31
N THR A 444 19.79 -13.32 -7.62
CA THR A 444 20.31 -12.00 -7.26
C THR A 444 19.78 -10.92 -8.22
N LEU A 445 19.82 -9.67 -7.77
CA LEU A 445 19.36 -8.53 -8.59
C LEU A 445 20.14 -8.44 -9.92
N GLU A 446 21.44 -8.74 -9.88
CA GLU A 446 22.32 -8.74 -11.03
C GLU A 446 21.94 -9.84 -12.04
N GLN A 447 21.53 -11.02 -11.55
CA GLN A 447 21.06 -12.12 -12.39
C GLN A 447 19.72 -11.79 -13.05
N ILE A 448 18.85 -11.09 -12.36
CA ILE A 448 17.56 -10.65 -12.90
C ILE A 448 17.80 -9.57 -13.96
N GLU A 449 18.68 -8.60 -13.72
CA GLU A 449 19.04 -7.54 -14.66
C GLU A 449 19.68 -8.13 -15.93
N ALA A 450 20.61 -9.08 -15.78
CA ALA A 450 21.26 -9.77 -16.90
C ALA A 450 20.25 -10.54 -17.77
N ALA A 451 19.27 -11.22 -17.15
CA ALA A 451 18.23 -11.94 -17.88
C ALA A 451 17.35 -11.03 -18.76
N TYR A 452 17.04 -9.82 -18.29
CA TYR A 452 16.29 -8.85 -19.11
C TYR A 452 17.10 -8.25 -20.24
N VAL A 453 18.40 -8.00 -20.04
CA VAL A 453 19.31 -7.52 -21.09
C VAL A 453 19.50 -8.57 -22.17
N ALA A 454 19.68 -9.85 -21.77
CA ALA A 454 19.82 -10.98 -22.73
C ALA A 454 18.53 -11.19 -23.55
N ALA A 455 17.35 -11.11 -22.91
CA ALA A 455 16.06 -11.22 -23.60
C ALA A 455 15.76 -10.05 -24.56
N GLY A 456 16.39 -8.89 -24.36
CA GLY A 456 16.29 -7.72 -25.23
C GLY A 456 17.28 -7.75 -26.41
N GLY A 457 18.38 -8.51 -26.32
CA GLY A 457 19.40 -8.65 -27.36
C GLY A 457 19.05 -9.63 -28.49
N ASN A 458 18.11 -10.55 -28.25
CA ASN A 458 17.73 -11.59 -29.24
C ASN A 458 16.58 -11.17 -30.19
N GLN A 459 16.18 -9.89 -30.19
CA GLN A 459 15.14 -9.35 -31.10
C GLN A 459 15.67 -8.23 -32.00
N ARG A 460 16.96 -8.29 -32.40
CA ARG A 460 17.50 -7.46 -33.49
C ARG A 460 17.88 -8.31 -34.65
#